data_43e3961ac8b01ff44323e58424fddbc9
#
_entry.id   43e3961ac8b01ff44323e58424fddbc9
#
_cell.length_a   1.000
_cell.length_b   1.000
_cell.length_c   1.000
_cell.angle_alpha   90.00
_cell.angle_beta   90.00
_cell.angle_gamma   90.00
#
_symmetry.space_group_name_H-M   'P 1'
#
loop_
_entity.id
_entity.type
_entity.pdbx_description
1 polymer ?
#
loop_
_entity_poly.entity_id
_entity_poly.type
_entity_poly.pdbx_seq_one_letter_code
_entity_poly.pdbx_strand_id
1 'polypeptide(L)'
;MVSVLGAVRRGALGMLLLAAALPAFAAKPAHYVLGDVSARTPGKVEPGLLLMGGGDRNFEAMRWFMKKAGNGHIVVLRASQAGEIGEEFFNEVGGIASVETYVFSDRESASDPAVLRSLKRADGIFLAGGDQSRYVRYWRGTPVGAALDAHVRAGKPLGGTSAGLAMQGEYLYGAMDGGSVISPHALADPLGPDNTIETDFLQLALLKGVITDTHFSERNRLGRL
;
A
#
# COMPACT_ATOMS: atom_id res chain seq x y z
N MET A 1 -28.79 -9.47 83.52
CA MET A 1 -29.01 -10.23 82.26
C MET A 1 -28.47 -9.39 81.13
N VAL A 2 -27.28 -9.76 80.57
CA VAL A 2 -26.61 -9.02 79.57
C VAL A 2 -26.60 -9.92 78.35
N SER A 3 -27.21 -9.46 77.23
CA SER A 3 -27.22 -10.16 75.92
C SER A 3 -26.11 -9.63 75.06
N VAL A 4 -25.20 -10.50 74.63
CA VAL A 4 -24.11 -10.20 73.71
C VAL A 4 -24.53 -10.62 72.27
N LEU A 5 -24.76 -9.64 71.41
CA LEU A 5 -24.95 -9.91 69.99
C LEU A 5 -23.57 -10.03 69.29
N GLY A 6 -23.27 -11.21 68.78
CA GLY A 6 -22.10 -11.47 67.93
C GLY A 6 -22.32 -10.99 66.50
N ALA A 7 -21.44 -10.11 65.98
CA ALA A 7 -21.43 -9.66 64.59
C ALA A 7 -20.68 -10.64 63.76
N VAL A 8 -21.37 -11.28 62.77
CA VAL A 8 -20.76 -12.12 61.75
C VAL A 8 -20.25 -11.22 60.59
N ARG A 9 -18.93 -11.08 60.45
CA ARG A 9 -18.29 -10.46 59.28
C ARG A 9 -18.30 -11.45 58.09
N ARG A 10 -19.13 -11.16 57.11
CA ARG A 10 -19.05 -11.81 55.80
C ARG A 10 -17.89 -11.22 54.98
N GLY A 11 -16.78 -11.96 54.84
CA GLY A 11 -15.71 -11.64 53.90
C GLY A 11 -16.17 -11.94 52.47
N ALA A 12 -16.28 -10.91 51.66
CA ALA A 12 -16.48 -11.09 50.19
C ALA A 12 -15.13 -11.39 49.56
N LEU A 13 -14.94 -12.61 49.07
CA LEU A 13 -13.78 -13.03 48.30
C LEU A 13 -13.97 -12.51 46.85
N GLY A 14 -13.34 -11.39 46.51
CA GLY A 14 -13.33 -10.84 45.18
C GLY A 14 -12.47 -11.73 44.25
N MET A 15 -13.12 -12.47 43.39
CA MET A 15 -12.45 -13.25 42.35
C MET A 15 -12.02 -12.32 41.22
N LEU A 16 -10.72 -11.99 41.13
CA LEU A 16 -10.14 -11.20 40.06
C LEU A 16 -10.04 -12.11 38.81
N LEU A 17 -10.98 -11.94 37.89
CA LEU A 17 -10.89 -12.56 36.55
C LEU A 17 -9.81 -11.84 35.75
N LEU A 18 -8.61 -12.41 35.67
CA LEU A 18 -7.60 -12.01 34.70
C LEU A 18 -8.08 -12.46 33.30
N ALA A 19 -8.65 -11.54 32.54
CA ALA A 19 -8.90 -11.78 31.12
C ALA A 19 -7.55 -11.82 30.39
N ALA A 20 -7.06 -13.00 30.09
CA ALA A 20 -5.92 -13.19 29.19
C ALA A 20 -6.37 -12.72 27.78
N ALA A 21 -5.88 -11.58 27.35
CA ALA A 21 -6.02 -11.13 25.96
C ALA A 21 -5.27 -12.14 25.07
N LEU A 22 -5.99 -12.96 24.32
CA LEU A 22 -5.38 -13.77 23.27
C LEU A 22 -4.76 -12.83 22.24
N PRO A 23 -3.52 -13.09 21.79
CA PRO A 23 -2.94 -12.30 20.72
C PRO A 23 -3.85 -12.44 19.50
N ALA A 24 -4.42 -11.33 19.04
CA ALA A 24 -5.07 -11.28 17.73
C ALA A 24 -3.98 -11.58 16.70
N PHE A 25 -4.05 -12.74 16.05
CA PHE A 25 -3.19 -13.02 14.90
C PHE A 25 -3.58 -12.03 13.82
N ALA A 26 -2.65 -11.12 13.47
CA ALA A 26 -2.82 -10.25 12.32
C ALA A 26 -3.14 -11.12 11.09
N ALA A 27 -4.17 -10.74 10.35
CA ALA A 27 -4.51 -11.44 9.12
C ALA A 27 -3.33 -11.30 8.15
N LYS A 28 -2.88 -12.42 7.59
CA LYS A 28 -1.82 -12.36 6.57
C LYS A 28 -2.42 -11.82 5.28
N PRO A 29 -1.70 -10.95 4.54
CA PRO A 29 -2.17 -10.53 3.22
C PRO A 29 -2.27 -11.74 2.29
N ALA A 30 -3.27 -11.75 1.41
CA ALA A 30 -3.32 -12.77 0.37
C ALA A 30 -2.08 -12.66 -0.51
N HIS A 31 -1.48 -13.79 -0.88
CA HIS A 31 -0.21 -13.86 -1.58
C HIS A 31 -0.30 -14.77 -2.79
N TYR A 32 0.09 -14.28 -3.94
CA TYR A 32 0.10 -14.98 -5.22
C TYR A 32 1.50 -14.91 -5.82
N VAL A 33 1.95 -16.00 -6.42
CA VAL A 33 3.31 -16.11 -6.99
C VAL A 33 3.23 -16.70 -8.39
N LEU A 34 3.91 -16.09 -9.35
CA LEU A 34 4.14 -16.61 -10.67
C LEU A 34 5.65 -16.57 -10.97
N GLY A 35 6.17 -17.58 -11.62
CA GLY A 35 7.59 -17.70 -11.93
C GLY A 35 8.43 -18.30 -10.79
N ASP A 36 9.74 -18.17 -10.91
CA ASP A 36 10.71 -18.73 -9.96
C ASP A 36 11.35 -17.62 -9.12
N VAL A 37 10.89 -17.50 -7.86
CA VAL A 37 11.41 -16.52 -6.89
C VAL A 37 12.85 -16.82 -6.43
N SER A 38 13.41 -17.97 -6.77
CA SER A 38 14.80 -18.37 -6.48
C SER A 38 15.76 -18.11 -7.63
N ALA A 39 15.25 -17.77 -8.80
CA ALA A 39 16.06 -17.46 -9.97
C ALA A 39 16.97 -16.24 -9.72
N ARG A 40 18.05 -16.16 -10.46
CA ARG A 40 18.89 -14.95 -10.46
C ARG A 40 18.25 -13.87 -11.30
N THR A 41 18.40 -12.61 -10.89
CA THR A 41 18.04 -11.45 -11.72
C THR A 41 18.86 -11.46 -13.01
N PRO A 42 18.22 -11.52 -14.19
CA PRO A 42 18.95 -11.67 -15.47
C PRO A 42 19.79 -10.46 -15.87
N GLY A 43 19.33 -9.26 -15.54
CA GLY A 43 19.94 -8.01 -15.96
C GLY A 43 20.34 -7.09 -14.82
N LYS A 44 20.79 -5.89 -15.15
CA LYS A 44 21.14 -4.86 -14.19
C LYS A 44 19.88 -4.15 -13.70
N VAL A 45 19.76 -4.00 -12.39
CA VAL A 45 18.71 -3.17 -11.76
C VAL A 45 19.14 -1.70 -11.82
N GLU A 46 18.24 -0.83 -12.28
CA GLU A 46 18.48 0.60 -12.44
C GLU A 46 17.31 1.42 -11.87
N PRO A 47 17.54 2.64 -11.38
CA PRO A 47 16.47 3.47 -10.86
C PRO A 47 15.46 3.87 -11.94
N GLY A 48 14.23 4.12 -11.52
CA GLY A 48 13.15 4.62 -12.37
C GLY A 48 11.85 4.75 -11.62
N LEU A 49 11.02 5.70 -12.03
CA LEU A 49 9.64 5.81 -11.56
C LEU A 49 8.70 5.61 -12.76
N LEU A 50 7.80 4.65 -12.67
CA LEU A 50 6.73 4.44 -13.64
C LEU A 50 5.42 5.00 -13.08
N LEU A 51 4.95 6.10 -13.67
CA LEU A 51 3.76 6.83 -13.25
C LEU A 51 2.64 6.64 -14.29
N MET A 52 1.77 5.64 -14.07
CA MET A 52 0.64 5.33 -14.95
C MET A 52 -0.66 5.93 -14.38
N GLY A 53 -1.32 6.80 -15.13
CA GLY A 53 -2.52 7.53 -14.68
C GLY A 53 -3.76 6.67 -14.44
N GLY A 54 -3.78 5.43 -14.85
CA GLY A 54 -4.95 4.54 -14.88
C GLY A 54 -5.51 4.42 -16.30
N GLY A 55 -6.65 3.72 -16.45
CA GLY A 55 -7.20 3.39 -17.77
C GLY A 55 -6.48 2.21 -18.43
N ASP A 56 -6.38 2.23 -19.75
CA ASP A 56 -5.77 1.15 -20.54
C ASP A 56 -4.29 0.94 -20.21
N ARG A 57 -3.84 -0.30 -20.36
CA ARG A 57 -2.46 -0.67 -20.06
C ARG A 57 -1.51 -0.22 -21.16
N ASN A 58 -0.45 0.46 -20.77
CA ASN A 58 0.68 0.72 -21.64
C ASN A 58 1.76 -0.35 -21.44
N PHE A 59 1.72 -1.42 -22.22
CA PHE A 59 2.66 -2.54 -22.11
C PHE A 59 4.11 -2.14 -22.44
N GLU A 60 4.34 -1.12 -23.24
CA GLU A 60 5.71 -0.63 -23.49
C GLU A 60 6.29 0.02 -22.24
N ALA A 61 5.49 0.82 -21.52
CA ALA A 61 5.90 1.40 -20.26
C ALA A 61 6.11 0.31 -19.19
N MET A 62 5.27 -0.73 -19.16
CA MET A 62 5.47 -1.89 -18.28
C MET A 62 6.76 -2.64 -18.62
N ARG A 63 7.06 -2.89 -19.90
CA ARG A 63 8.34 -3.50 -20.34
C ARG A 63 9.53 -2.64 -19.93
N TRP A 64 9.43 -1.33 -20.09
CA TRP A 64 10.47 -0.41 -19.63
C TRP A 64 10.73 -0.55 -18.14
N PHE A 65 9.68 -0.60 -17.32
CA PHE A 65 9.77 -0.80 -15.86
C PHE A 65 10.44 -2.14 -15.52
N MET A 66 10.02 -3.23 -16.16
CA MET A 66 10.61 -4.55 -15.95
C MET A 66 12.09 -4.58 -16.35
N LYS A 67 12.45 -3.92 -17.46
CA LYS A 67 13.84 -3.76 -17.87
C LYS A 67 14.65 -2.98 -16.84
N LYS A 68 14.10 -1.93 -16.23
CA LYS A 68 14.72 -1.22 -15.11
C LYS A 68 14.91 -2.12 -13.90
N ALA A 69 14.02 -3.05 -13.65
CA ALA A 69 14.14 -4.10 -12.63
C ALA A 69 15.06 -5.26 -13.08
N GLY A 70 15.86 -5.10 -14.14
CA GLY A 70 16.74 -6.14 -14.67
C GLY A 70 16.02 -7.39 -15.17
N ASN A 71 14.73 -7.30 -15.47
CA ASN A 71 13.83 -8.43 -15.75
C ASN A 71 13.84 -9.49 -14.62
N GLY A 72 14.07 -9.06 -13.41
CA GLY A 72 14.19 -9.90 -12.21
C GLY A 72 12.85 -10.12 -11.50
N HIS A 73 12.86 -9.89 -10.19
CA HIS A 73 11.74 -10.16 -9.31
C HIS A 73 10.89 -8.91 -9.09
N ILE A 74 9.63 -8.97 -9.50
CA ILE A 74 8.66 -7.89 -9.28
C ILE A 74 7.80 -8.23 -8.07
N VAL A 75 7.60 -7.26 -7.17
CA VAL A 75 6.61 -7.36 -6.10
C VAL A 75 5.50 -6.35 -6.37
N VAL A 76 4.28 -6.86 -6.47
CA VAL A 76 3.06 -6.05 -6.63
C VAL A 76 2.36 -5.92 -5.29
N LEU A 77 2.04 -4.69 -4.89
CA LEU A 77 1.28 -4.41 -3.68
C LEU A 77 -0.10 -3.84 -4.01
N ARG A 78 -1.11 -4.32 -3.30
CA ARG A 78 -2.50 -3.83 -3.37
C ARG A 78 -3.08 -3.67 -1.98
N ALA A 79 -3.91 -2.65 -1.79
CA ALA A 79 -4.69 -2.43 -0.57
C ALA A 79 -6.21 -2.51 -0.83
N SER A 80 -6.62 -3.33 -1.77
CA SER A 80 -8.01 -3.55 -2.17
C SER A 80 -8.16 -4.98 -2.72
N GLN A 81 -9.24 -5.25 -3.43
CA GLN A 81 -9.51 -6.56 -4.01
C GLN A 81 -8.34 -7.08 -4.86
N ALA A 82 -8.19 -8.39 -4.95
CA ALA A 82 -7.29 -9.04 -5.88
C ALA A 82 -7.57 -8.56 -7.33
N GLY A 83 -6.54 -8.57 -8.17
CA GLY A 83 -6.64 -8.18 -9.56
C GLY A 83 -5.47 -8.75 -10.35
N GLU A 84 -5.56 -8.67 -11.65
CA GLU A 84 -4.78 -9.42 -12.61
C GLU A 84 -3.39 -8.85 -12.91
N ILE A 85 -3.02 -7.70 -12.30
CA ILE A 85 -1.78 -6.98 -12.67
C ILE A 85 -0.51 -7.85 -12.56
N GLY A 86 -0.48 -8.80 -11.63
CA GLY A 86 0.63 -9.75 -11.54
C GLY A 86 0.66 -10.71 -12.73
N GLU A 87 -0.52 -11.17 -13.17
CA GLU A 87 -0.66 -12.02 -14.36
C GLU A 87 -0.36 -11.25 -15.63
N GLU A 88 -0.81 -9.99 -15.75
CA GLU A 88 -0.44 -9.09 -16.85
C GLU A 88 1.10 -8.96 -16.96
N PHE A 89 1.80 -8.72 -15.85
CA PHE A 89 3.26 -8.65 -15.86
C PHE A 89 3.92 -9.96 -16.29
N PHE A 90 3.47 -11.10 -15.80
CA PHE A 90 4.14 -12.38 -16.03
C PHE A 90 3.76 -13.01 -17.37
N ASN A 91 2.45 -13.04 -17.70
CA ASN A 91 1.93 -13.77 -18.85
C ASN A 91 1.83 -12.91 -20.12
N GLU A 92 1.41 -11.63 -19.99
CA GLU A 92 1.13 -10.79 -21.17
C GLU A 92 2.33 -9.95 -21.57
N VAL A 93 2.97 -9.28 -20.61
CA VAL A 93 4.20 -8.53 -20.88
C VAL A 93 5.39 -9.47 -20.95
N GLY A 94 5.51 -10.36 -19.97
CA GLY A 94 6.47 -11.46 -19.94
C GLY A 94 7.93 -11.04 -19.77
N GLY A 95 8.82 -12.04 -19.69
CA GLY A 95 10.26 -11.82 -19.70
C GLY A 95 10.88 -11.47 -18.34
N ILE A 96 10.17 -11.69 -17.22
CA ILE A 96 10.67 -11.52 -15.85
C ILE A 96 10.87 -12.86 -15.15
N ALA A 97 11.73 -12.90 -14.11
CA ALA A 97 12.00 -14.11 -13.35
C ALA A 97 10.80 -14.53 -12.51
N SER A 98 10.18 -13.60 -11.82
CA SER A 98 8.96 -13.85 -11.03
C SER A 98 8.18 -12.58 -10.74
N VAL A 99 6.91 -12.77 -10.38
CA VAL A 99 6.09 -11.76 -9.74
C VAL A 99 5.43 -12.32 -8.49
N GLU A 100 5.49 -11.56 -7.39
CA GLU A 100 4.76 -11.83 -6.16
C GLU A 100 3.73 -10.72 -5.95
N THR A 101 2.46 -11.07 -5.76
CA THR A 101 1.39 -10.10 -5.49
C THR A 101 0.90 -10.27 -4.06
N TYR A 102 0.92 -9.19 -3.29
CA TYR A 102 0.36 -9.11 -1.94
C TYR A 102 -0.87 -8.22 -1.91
N VAL A 103 -1.97 -8.74 -1.35
CA VAL A 103 -3.24 -8.00 -1.20
C VAL A 103 -3.50 -7.77 0.28
N PHE A 104 -3.40 -6.53 0.70
CA PHE A 104 -3.60 -6.12 2.09
C PHE A 104 -5.06 -5.86 2.39
N SER A 105 -5.53 -6.35 3.53
CA SER A 105 -6.88 -6.11 4.07
C SER A 105 -6.89 -5.23 5.32
N ASP A 106 -5.73 -5.04 5.95
CA ASP A 106 -5.57 -4.31 7.20
C ASP A 106 -4.16 -3.69 7.31
N ARG A 107 -3.96 -2.91 8.36
CA ARG A 107 -2.69 -2.24 8.68
C ARG A 107 -1.66 -3.18 9.30
N GLU A 108 -2.12 -4.14 10.08
CA GLU A 108 -1.29 -5.10 10.81
C GLU A 108 -0.45 -5.93 9.84
N SER A 109 -1.01 -6.29 8.69
CA SER A 109 -0.34 -6.98 7.58
C SER A 109 0.88 -6.23 7.04
N ALA A 110 0.97 -4.91 7.24
CA ALA A 110 2.12 -4.11 6.82
C ALA A 110 3.39 -4.34 7.66
N SER A 111 3.30 -5.19 8.69
CA SER A 111 4.42 -5.65 9.49
C SER A 111 4.73 -7.13 9.28
N ASP A 112 4.05 -7.81 8.35
CA ASP A 112 4.28 -9.24 8.08
C ASP A 112 5.72 -9.49 7.60
N PRO A 113 6.48 -10.37 8.30
CA PRO A 113 7.87 -10.62 7.94
C PRO A 113 8.06 -11.26 6.54
N ALA A 114 7.05 -11.96 6.01
CA ALA A 114 7.13 -12.54 4.67
C ALA A 114 7.07 -11.43 3.62
N VAL A 115 6.12 -10.48 3.76
CA VAL A 115 6.03 -9.30 2.91
C VAL A 115 7.35 -8.52 2.91
N LEU A 116 7.89 -8.23 4.10
CA LEU A 116 9.12 -7.45 4.22
C LEU A 116 10.33 -8.16 3.61
N ARG A 117 10.40 -9.49 3.69
CA ARG A 117 11.45 -10.27 3.00
C ARG A 117 11.30 -10.17 1.47
N SER A 118 10.08 -10.27 0.94
CA SER A 118 9.84 -10.13 -0.50
C SER A 118 10.17 -8.72 -0.98
N LEU A 119 9.78 -7.66 -0.26
CA LEU A 119 10.12 -6.28 -0.59
C LEU A 119 11.64 -6.04 -0.59
N LYS A 120 12.36 -6.58 0.38
CA LYS A 120 13.84 -6.50 0.45
C LYS A 120 14.50 -7.17 -0.74
N ARG A 121 13.98 -8.31 -1.19
CA ARG A 121 14.49 -9.08 -2.33
C ARG A 121 14.10 -8.47 -3.67
N ALA A 122 12.98 -7.79 -3.76
CA ALA A 122 12.43 -7.24 -4.99
C ALA A 122 13.46 -6.44 -5.80
N ASP A 123 13.47 -6.66 -7.10
CA ASP A 123 14.23 -5.88 -8.07
C ASP A 123 13.40 -4.68 -8.58
N GLY A 124 12.08 -4.82 -8.61
CA GLY A 124 11.13 -3.74 -8.84
C GLY A 124 9.89 -3.90 -7.95
N ILE A 125 9.31 -2.79 -7.51
CA ILE A 125 8.03 -2.80 -6.77
C ILE A 125 6.99 -2.04 -7.58
N PHE A 126 5.77 -2.59 -7.66
CA PHE A 126 4.66 -1.96 -8.37
C PHE A 126 3.44 -1.82 -7.46
N LEU A 127 2.94 -0.59 -7.34
CA LEU A 127 1.73 -0.26 -6.59
C LEU A 127 0.53 -0.33 -7.54
N ALA A 128 -0.35 -1.30 -7.34
CA ALA A 128 -1.51 -1.49 -8.20
C ALA A 128 -2.58 -0.41 -7.97
N GLY A 129 -3.58 -0.37 -8.84
CA GLY A 129 -4.77 0.47 -8.65
C GLY A 129 -5.65 -0.02 -7.50
N GLY A 130 -6.59 0.81 -7.09
CA GLY A 130 -7.55 0.50 -6.03
C GLY A 130 -8.04 1.75 -5.29
N ASP A 131 -8.25 1.61 -4.00
CA ASP A 131 -8.67 2.69 -3.11
C ASP A 131 -7.44 3.29 -2.41
N GLN A 132 -7.05 4.51 -2.77
CA GLN A 132 -5.89 5.19 -2.22
C GLN A 132 -5.99 5.43 -0.71
N SER A 133 -7.17 5.59 -0.16
CA SER A 133 -7.35 5.80 1.29
C SER A 133 -6.86 4.60 2.10
N ARG A 134 -7.03 3.39 1.56
CA ARG A 134 -6.53 2.15 2.19
C ARG A 134 -5.02 2.07 2.15
N TYR A 135 -4.38 2.49 1.06
CA TYR A 135 -2.91 2.55 0.98
C TYR A 135 -2.35 3.44 2.08
N VAL A 136 -2.90 4.65 2.23
CA VAL A 136 -2.49 5.58 3.28
C VAL A 136 -2.72 4.99 4.67
N ARG A 137 -3.93 4.49 4.94
CA ARG A 137 -4.29 3.93 6.26
C ARG A 137 -3.45 2.71 6.63
N TYR A 138 -3.14 1.85 5.65
CA TYR A 138 -2.46 0.59 5.94
C TYR A 138 -0.94 0.75 5.97
N TRP A 139 -0.34 1.66 5.18
CA TRP A 139 1.12 1.68 5.02
C TRP A 139 1.82 2.92 5.56
N ARG A 140 1.13 4.05 5.81
CA ARG A 140 1.76 5.24 6.39
C ARG A 140 2.38 4.92 7.76
N GLY A 141 3.69 5.21 7.91
CA GLY A 141 4.42 5.00 9.15
C GLY A 141 4.54 3.53 9.57
N THR A 142 4.53 2.61 8.61
CA THR A 142 4.69 1.17 8.84
C THR A 142 6.00 0.64 8.23
N PRO A 143 6.41 -0.60 8.55
CA PRO A 143 7.56 -1.23 7.91
C PRO A 143 7.44 -1.36 6.39
N VAL A 144 6.23 -1.56 5.82
CA VAL A 144 6.02 -1.56 4.36
C VAL A 144 6.31 -0.18 3.79
N GLY A 145 5.77 0.91 4.35
CA GLY A 145 6.07 2.27 3.90
C GLY A 145 7.57 2.57 3.93
N ALA A 146 8.24 2.22 5.02
CA ALA A 146 9.69 2.37 5.15
C ALA A 146 10.47 1.53 4.11
N ALA A 147 9.98 0.32 3.79
CA ALA A 147 10.59 -0.55 2.78
C ALA A 147 10.45 0.02 1.36
N LEU A 148 9.32 0.65 1.03
CA LEU A 148 9.12 1.34 -0.26
C LEU A 148 10.12 2.49 -0.44
N ASP A 149 10.27 3.35 0.57
CA ASP A 149 11.26 4.42 0.56
C ASP A 149 12.70 3.90 0.46
N ALA A 150 13.02 2.84 1.21
CA ALA A 150 14.34 2.22 1.17
C ALA A 150 14.64 1.60 -0.20
N HIS A 151 13.65 1.01 -0.87
CA HIS A 151 13.78 0.43 -2.20
C HIS A 151 14.19 1.48 -3.24
N VAL A 152 13.50 2.64 -3.25
CA VAL A 152 13.83 3.72 -4.17
C VAL A 152 15.19 4.36 -3.85
N ARG A 153 15.50 4.58 -2.55
CA ARG A 153 16.81 5.07 -2.13
C ARG A 153 17.96 4.12 -2.50
N ALA A 154 17.69 2.82 -2.60
CA ALA A 154 18.66 1.83 -3.09
C ALA A 154 18.86 1.85 -4.61
N GLY A 155 18.23 2.77 -5.33
CA GLY A 155 18.33 2.90 -6.78
C GLY A 155 17.56 1.83 -7.53
N LYS A 156 16.50 1.29 -6.96
CA LYS A 156 15.62 0.31 -7.60
C LYS A 156 14.33 0.98 -8.10
N PRO A 157 13.71 0.46 -9.18
CA PRO A 157 12.54 1.08 -9.77
C PRO A 157 11.27 0.85 -8.95
N LEU A 158 10.46 1.91 -8.83
CA LEU A 158 9.10 1.88 -8.30
C LEU A 158 8.13 2.23 -9.41
N GLY A 159 7.06 1.45 -9.55
CA GLY A 159 5.98 1.75 -10.49
C GLY A 159 4.64 1.84 -9.79
N GLY A 160 3.66 2.43 -10.46
CA GLY A 160 2.29 2.42 -9.98
C GLY A 160 1.28 2.90 -11.00
N THR A 161 0.04 2.42 -10.86
CA THR A 161 -1.07 2.81 -11.70
C THR A 161 -2.26 3.28 -10.86
N SER A 162 -3.02 4.27 -11.35
CA SER A 162 -4.21 4.78 -10.67
C SER A 162 -3.88 5.15 -9.20
N ALA A 163 -4.55 4.56 -8.21
CA ALA A 163 -4.23 4.79 -6.80
C ALA A 163 -2.74 4.58 -6.48
N GLY A 164 -2.10 3.59 -7.10
CA GLY A 164 -0.67 3.33 -6.92
C GLY A 164 0.25 4.42 -7.50
N LEU A 165 -0.18 5.16 -8.53
CA LEU A 165 0.48 6.39 -8.96
C LEU A 165 0.21 7.52 -7.97
N ALA A 166 -1.07 7.71 -7.60
CA ALA A 166 -1.47 8.79 -6.70
C ALA A 166 -0.69 8.79 -5.37
N MET A 167 -0.22 7.61 -4.93
CA MET A 167 0.56 7.45 -3.70
C MET A 167 2.03 7.89 -3.80
N GLN A 168 2.55 8.20 -4.98
CA GLN A 168 3.98 8.46 -5.17
C GLN A 168 4.38 9.91 -5.00
N GLY A 169 3.46 10.86 -5.14
CA GLY A 169 3.72 12.29 -4.88
C GLY A 169 4.01 12.59 -3.41
N GLU A 170 4.72 13.68 -3.14
CA GLU A 170 4.86 14.20 -1.77
C GLU A 170 3.50 14.63 -1.22
N TYR A 171 2.68 15.24 -2.08
CA TYR A 171 1.29 15.55 -1.83
C TYR A 171 0.41 14.58 -2.62
N LEU A 172 -0.66 14.10 -2.02
CA LEU A 172 -1.55 13.17 -2.68
C LEU A 172 -3.02 13.37 -2.28
N TYR A 173 -3.92 13.13 -3.21
CA TYR A 173 -5.34 13.04 -2.89
C TYR A 173 -5.62 11.74 -2.13
N GLY A 174 -5.87 11.86 -0.81
CA GLY A 174 -6.03 10.73 0.08
C GLY A 174 -7.36 10.01 -0.07
N ALA A 175 -8.40 10.69 -0.51
CA ALA A 175 -9.79 10.21 -0.50
C ALA A 175 -10.20 9.68 0.90
N MET A 176 -9.69 10.33 1.97
CA MET A 176 -9.83 9.84 3.34
C MET A 176 -11.25 9.96 3.86
N ASP A 177 -12.04 10.88 3.30
CA ASP A 177 -13.44 11.11 3.68
C ASP A 177 -14.44 10.35 2.78
N GLY A 178 -13.94 9.38 1.99
CA GLY A 178 -14.74 8.44 1.22
C GLY A 178 -15.08 8.89 -0.20
N GLY A 179 -14.61 10.06 -0.61
CA GLY A 179 -14.88 10.65 -1.92
C GLY A 179 -13.66 10.65 -2.86
N SER A 180 -13.96 10.77 -4.15
CA SER A 180 -12.98 11.10 -5.17
C SER A 180 -13.53 12.28 -5.96
N VAL A 181 -13.22 13.49 -5.49
CA VAL A 181 -13.81 14.74 -5.98
C VAL A 181 -13.57 14.93 -7.49
N ILE A 182 -14.57 15.45 -8.17
CA ILE A 182 -14.53 15.90 -9.57
C ILE A 182 -14.52 17.42 -9.65
N SER A 183 -14.13 17.97 -10.79
CA SER A 183 -13.97 19.42 -10.99
C SER A 183 -15.12 20.28 -10.48
N PRO A 184 -16.41 20.00 -10.78
CA PRO A 184 -17.50 20.84 -10.30
C PRO A 184 -17.58 20.91 -8.77
N HIS A 185 -17.34 19.79 -8.08
CA HIS A 185 -17.39 19.73 -6.62
C HIS A 185 -16.19 20.44 -5.99
N ALA A 186 -14.99 20.18 -6.54
CA ALA A 186 -13.78 20.82 -6.06
C ALA A 186 -13.80 22.35 -6.24
N LEU A 187 -14.37 22.85 -7.33
CA LEU A 187 -14.50 24.30 -7.58
C LEU A 187 -15.59 24.95 -6.72
N ALA A 188 -16.64 24.19 -6.37
CA ALA A 188 -17.68 24.67 -5.48
C ALA A 188 -17.24 24.75 -4.02
N ASP A 189 -16.43 23.79 -3.57
CA ASP A 189 -15.88 23.74 -2.21
C ASP A 189 -14.44 23.21 -2.24
N PRO A 190 -13.44 24.06 -2.53
CA PRO A 190 -12.03 23.65 -2.66
C PRO A 190 -11.43 23.11 -1.36
N LEU A 191 -11.98 23.50 -0.21
CA LEU A 191 -11.52 23.06 1.12
C LEU A 191 -12.49 22.07 1.76
N GLY A 192 -13.42 21.57 0.99
CA GLY A 192 -14.41 20.61 1.45
C GLY A 192 -13.83 19.24 1.78
N PRO A 193 -14.60 18.42 2.50
CA PRO A 193 -14.13 17.12 3.01
C PRO A 193 -13.72 16.15 1.90
N ASP A 194 -14.34 16.22 0.73
CA ASP A 194 -14.01 15.33 -0.40
C ASP A 194 -12.66 15.62 -1.05
N ASN A 195 -12.04 16.76 -0.70
CA ASN A 195 -10.79 17.24 -1.30
C ASN A 195 -9.60 17.10 -0.31
N THR A 196 -9.46 15.94 0.30
CA THR A 196 -8.40 15.67 1.28
C THR A 196 -7.04 15.52 0.63
N ILE A 197 -6.08 16.34 1.07
CA ILE A 197 -4.67 16.26 0.67
C ILE A 197 -3.88 15.68 1.83
N GLU A 198 -3.16 14.61 1.55
CA GLU A 198 -2.32 13.90 2.50
C GLU A 198 -0.85 14.17 2.22
N THR A 199 -0.04 14.14 3.27
CA THR A 199 1.43 14.27 3.24
C THR A 199 2.07 13.13 4.02
N ASP A 200 3.39 13.10 4.09
CA ASP A 200 4.14 12.16 4.93
C ASP A 200 3.84 10.68 4.66
N PHE A 201 3.57 10.33 3.40
CA PHE A 201 3.37 8.95 3.00
C PHE A 201 4.65 8.33 2.43
N LEU A 202 5.09 8.71 1.23
CA LEU A 202 6.37 8.31 0.64
C LEU A 202 7.29 9.53 0.49
N GLN A 203 8.60 9.32 0.66
CA GLN A 203 9.62 10.38 0.58
C GLN A 203 10.48 10.21 -0.68
N LEU A 204 9.84 10.29 -1.85
CA LEU A 204 10.51 10.12 -3.14
C LEU A 204 11.16 11.43 -3.59
N ALA A 205 12.50 11.48 -3.57
CA ALA A 205 13.24 12.70 -3.87
C ALA A 205 12.90 13.34 -5.23
N LEU A 206 12.60 12.52 -6.26
CA LEU A 206 12.21 13.01 -7.58
C LEU A 206 10.81 13.64 -7.64
N LEU A 207 9.98 13.38 -6.63
CA LEU A 207 8.60 13.89 -6.55
C LEU A 207 8.41 14.85 -5.37
N LYS A 208 9.52 15.42 -4.86
CA LYS A 208 9.47 16.43 -3.82
C LYS A 208 8.76 17.69 -4.35
N GLY A 209 7.78 18.18 -3.60
CA GLY A 209 6.94 19.33 -3.98
C GLY A 209 5.91 19.02 -5.07
N VAL A 210 5.72 17.74 -5.42
CA VAL A 210 4.80 17.33 -6.48
C VAL A 210 3.55 16.71 -5.88
N ILE A 211 2.38 17.12 -6.39
CA ILE A 211 1.13 16.39 -6.25
C ILE A 211 0.92 15.53 -7.48
N THR A 212 0.53 14.27 -7.29
CA THR A 212 0.22 13.35 -8.38
C THR A 212 -1.28 13.11 -8.48
N ASP A 213 -1.81 13.13 -9.70
CA ASP A 213 -3.21 12.84 -9.96
C ASP A 213 -3.40 11.75 -11.02
N THR A 214 -4.59 11.14 -11.07
CA THR A 214 -4.91 9.96 -11.86
C THR A 214 -6.31 10.06 -12.46
N HIS A 215 -6.56 9.32 -13.55
CA HIS A 215 -7.86 9.35 -14.26
C HIS A 215 -8.34 10.79 -14.55
N PHE A 216 -7.39 11.64 -14.92
CA PHE A 216 -7.54 13.08 -14.93
C PHE A 216 -8.64 13.56 -15.90
N SER A 217 -8.55 13.11 -17.17
CA SER A 217 -9.54 13.45 -18.21
C SER A 217 -10.82 12.64 -18.06
N GLU A 218 -10.72 11.33 -17.85
CA GLU A 218 -11.85 10.40 -17.80
C GLU A 218 -12.82 10.72 -16.67
N ARG A 219 -12.31 11.25 -15.55
CA ARG A 219 -13.10 11.54 -14.35
C ARG A 219 -13.28 13.03 -14.08
N ASN A 220 -13.02 13.88 -15.09
CA ASN A 220 -13.17 15.33 -14.98
C ASN A 220 -12.53 15.90 -13.70
N ARG A 221 -11.21 15.78 -13.57
CA ARG A 221 -10.48 16.13 -12.34
C ARG A 221 -9.64 17.40 -12.43
N LEU A 222 -9.67 18.12 -13.56
CA LEU A 222 -8.85 19.33 -13.75
C LEU A 222 -9.07 20.36 -12.65
N GLY A 223 -10.31 20.59 -12.23
CA GLY A 223 -10.64 21.63 -11.26
C GLY A 223 -10.23 21.32 -9.80
N ARG A 224 -9.70 20.12 -9.51
CA ARG A 224 -9.17 19.81 -8.17
C ARG A 224 -7.65 20.00 -8.04
N LEU A 225 -6.94 20.23 -9.14
CA LEU A 225 -5.53 20.62 -9.20
C LEU A 225 -5.38 22.14 -9.12
#